data_3c1e01c743967c54db3e71a79f66ffb6
#
_entry.id   3c1e01c743967c54db3e71a79f66ffb6
#
_cell.length_a   1.000
_cell.length_b   1.000
_cell.length_c   1.000
_cell.angle_alpha   90.00
_cell.angle_beta   90.00
_cell.angle_gamma   90.00
#
_symmetry.space_group_name_H-M   'P 1'
#
loop_
_entity.id
_entity.type
_entity.pdbx_description
1 polymer ?
#
loop_
_entity_poly.entity_id
_entity_poly.type
_entity_poly.pdbx_seq_one_letter_code
_entity_poly.pdbx_strand_id
1 'polypeptide(L)'
;MMKLDEIGTRARQAEPVLRIMETEKKNRVLKKAAENLVADAETIIAANALDMEHGKEKGMSQSLLDRLFLDKSRIEAMAEGMCQVSELDDPIGEVLGMKKRPNGLLIGQKRVPLGVVGIIYEARPNVTADAFALCFKTGNVVILKGGSDAIHSNTAIVASLRKTLKEEQVPEDALLLIEDTSRETTAQFMKMNRYVDVLIPRGGAGLIRAVVENSTIPVIETGTGNCHIYVDETADLSMAVDIILNAKTQRVGVCNACESIVVHENVREKLLPILEVRLKEKHVEMRADEKAREYMPEAEEATEEDWGKEYLDYIVSIKTVSSIDEAIAHINHYNTKHSEAIITNNYTHAQKFLDEIDAAVVYVNASTRFTDGFEFGYGAEIGISTQKLHARGPMGLLALTSIKFVVYGNGQVRS
;
A
#
# COMPACT_ATOMS: atom_id res chain seq x y z
N MET A 1 -5.55 -30.45 3.46
CA MET A 1 -5.03 -29.20 2.86
C MET A 1 -4.95 -29.37 1.35
N MET A 2 -5.46 -28.40 0.57
CA MET A 2 -5.42 -28.43 -0.90
C MET A 2 -3.99 -28.25 -1.39
N LYS A 3 -3.57 -29.01 -2.42
CA LYS A 3 -2.22 -28.85 -2.99
C LYS A 3 -2.14 -27.53 -3.78
N LEU A 4 -0.97 -26.89 -3.82
CA LEU A 4 -0.75 -25.62 -4.53
C LEU A 4 -1.13 -25.69 -6.02
N ASP A 5 -0.80 -26.78 -6.70
CA ASP A 5 -1.18 -26.98 -8.11
C ASP A 5 -2.71 -27.05 -8.32
N GLU A 6 -3.44 -27.59 -7.35
CA GLU A 6 -4.88 -27.63 -7.38
C GLU A 6 -5.46 -26.20 -7.20
N ILE A 7 -4.94 -25.44 -6.25
CA ILE A 7 -5.28 -24.03 -6.04
C ILE A 7 -5.05 -23.23 -7.33
N GLY A 8 -3.87 -23.38 -7.93
CA GLY A 8 -3.51 -22.71 -9.17
C GLY A 8 -4.42 -23.07 -10.34
N THR A 9 -4.75 -24.37 -10.48
CA THR A 9 -5.66 -24.84 -11.52
C THR A 9 -7.07 -24.27 -11.37
N ARG A 10 -7.61 -24.23 -10.15
CA ARG A 10 -8.93 -23.66 -9.84
C ARG A 10 -8.94 -22.16 -10.11
N ALA A 11 -7.90 -21.43 -9.74
CA ALA A 11 -7.75 -20.01 -10.05
C ALA A 11 -7.84 -19.75 -11.57
N ARG A 12 -7.09 -20.52 -12.37
CA ARG A 12 -7.13 -20.40 -13.83
C ARG A 12 -8.46 -20.77 -14.46
N GLN A 13 -9.24 -21.66 -13.84
CA GLN A 13 -10.60 -21.99 -14.31
C GLN A 13 -11.60 -20.85 -14.00
N ALA A 14 -11.43 -20.13 -12.90
CA ALA A 14 -12.31 -19.01 -12.53
C ALA A 14 -12.00 -17.72 -13.34
N GLU A 15 -10.73 -17.48 -13.71
CA GLU A 15 -10.27 -16.26 -14.36
C GLU A 15 -11.07 -15.85 -15.61
N PRO A 16 -11.39 -16.74 -16.58
CA PRO A 16 -12.15 -16.33 -17.77
C PRO A 16 -13.54 -15.80 -17.46
N VAL A 17 -14.18 -16.28 -16.38
CA VAL A 17 -15.50 -15.84 -15.95
C VAL A 17 -15.44 -14.41 -15.40
N LEU A 18 -14.44 -14.12 -14.54
CA LEU A 18 -14.27 -12.80 -13.95
C LEU A 18 -13.88 -11.75 -15.00
N ARG A 19 -13.02 -12.13 -15.93
CA ARG A 19 -12.49 -11.24 -16.99
C ARG A 19 -13.58 -10.58 -17.84
N ILE A 20 -14.71 -11.26 -18.03
CA ILE A 20 -15.83 -10.78 -18.85
C ILE A 20 -17.05 -10.39 -18.04
N MET A 21 -16.96 -10.40 -16.70
CA MET A 21 -18.10 -10.09 -15.83
C MET A 21 -18.49 -8.61 -15.95
N GLU A 22 -19.79 -8.37 -16.07
CA GLU A 22 -20.36 -7.04 -16.18
C GLU A 22 -20.19 -6.25 -14.87
N THR A 23 -19.97 -4.93 -15.00
CA THR A 23 -19.75 -4.01 -13.89
C THR A 23 -20.86 -4.05 -12.85
N GLU A 24 -22.13 -4.08 -13.30
CA GLU A 24 -23.29 -4.16 -12.40
C GLU A 24 -23.26 -5.41 -11.52
N LYS A 25 -22.86 -6.55 -12.10
CA LYS A 25 -22.72 -7.81 -11.36
C LYS A 25 -21.61 -7.71 -10.31
N LYS A 26 -20.45 -7.16 -10.68
CA LYS A 26 -19.34 -6.94 -9.76
C LYS A 26 -19.75 -6.03 -8.59
N ASN A 27 -20.42 -4.92 -8.88
CA ASN A 27 -20.88 -3.97 -7.88
C ASN A 27 -21.88 -4.60 -6.90
N ARG A 28 -22.86 -5.38 -7.42
CA ARG A 28 -23.82 -6.09 -6.59
C ARG A 28 -23.15 -7.10 -5.66
N VAL A 29 -22.20 -7.89 -6.19
CA VAL A 29 -21.46 -8.86 -5.39
C VAL A 29 -20.66 -8.19 -4.28
N LEU A 30 -19.97 -7.08 -4.56
CA LEU A 30 -19.20 -6.34 -3.56
C LEU A 30 -20.10 -5.76 -2.46
N LYS A 31 -21.23 -5.16 -2.81
CA LYS A 31 -22.19 -4.65 -1.83
C LYS A 31 -22.75 -5.79 -0.97
N LYS A 32 -23.09 -6.92 -1.57
CA LYS A 32 -23.57 -8.09 -0.83
C LYS A 32 -22.48 -8.69 0.06
N ALA A 33 -21.23 -8.70 -0.37
CA ALA A 33 -20.10 -9.15 0.43
C ALA A 33 -19.87 -8.25 1.64
N ALA A 34 -20.01 -6.93 1.49
CA ALA A 34 -19.96 -5.97 2.59
C ALA A 34 -21.06 -6.25 3.63
N GLU A 35 -22.31 -6.46 3.20
CA GLU A 35 -23.40 -6.82 4.09
C GLU A 35 -23.13 -8.12 4.86
N ASN A 36 -22.64 -9.15 4.16
CA ASN A 36 -22.37 -10.45 4.76
C ASN A 36 -21.19 -10.39 5.75
N LEU A 37 -20.13 -9.59 5.48
CA LEU A 37 -19.04 -9.36 6.44
C LEU A 37 -19.57 -8.79 7.76
N VAL A 38 -20.44 -7.80 7.70
CA VAL A 38 -21.07 -7.22 8.91
C VAL A 38 -21.98 -8.22 9.61
N ALA A 39 -22.76 -9.00 8.84
CA ALA A 39 -23.62 -10.04 9.40
C ALA A 39 -22.83 -11.17 10.10
N ASP A 40 -21.67 -11.53 9.55
CA ASP A 40 -20.80 -12.58 10.07
C ASP A 40 -19.76 -12.03 11.10
N ALA A 41 -19.88 -10.75 11.54
CA ALA A 41 -18.90 -10.06 12.37
C ALA A 41 -18.57 -10.81 13.68
N GLU A 42 -19.55 -11.36 14.38
CA GLU A 42 -19.33 -12.11 15.61
C GLU A 42 -18.42 -13.33 15.38
N THR A 43 -18.64 -14.05 14.28
CA THR A 43 -17.81 -15.20 13.89
C THR A 43 -16.36 -14.77 13.58
N ILE A 44 -16.21 -13.65 12.87
CA ILE A 44 -14.88 -13.10 12.52
C ILE A 44 -14.16 -12.62 13.78
N ILE A 45 -14.85 -11.94 14.69
CA ILE A 45 -14.26 -11.48 15.97
C ILE A 45 -13.85 -12.66 16.84
N ALA A 46 -14.66 -13.72 16.92
CA ALA A 46 -14.30 -14.92 17.66
C ALA A 46 -13.04 -15.61 17.08
N ALA A 47 -12.91 -15.67 15.76
CA ALA A 47 -11.71 -16.17 15.10
C ALA A 47 -10.49 -15.24 15.36
N ASN A 48 -10.69 -13.93 15.34
CA ASN A 48 -9.64 -12.96 15.63
C ASN A 48 -9.15 -13.04 17.08
N ALA A 49 -10.01 -13.37 18.04
CA ALA A 49 -9.62 -13.56 19.43
C ALA A 49 -8.56 -14.66 19.57
N LEU A 50 -8.63 -15.74 18.80
CA LEU A 50 -7.62 -16.80 18.78
C LEU A 50 -6.27 -16.29 18.25
N ASP A 51 -6.28 -15.51 17.18
CA ASP A 51 -5.06 -14.91 16.62
C ASP A 51 -4.44 -13.91 17.62
N MET A 52 -5.26 -13.12 18.32
CA MET A 52 -4.83 -12.17 19.34
C MET A 52 -4.20 -12.85 20.56
N GLU A 53 -4.75 -13.98 20.99
CA GLU A 53 -4.18 -14.79 22.08
C GLU A 53 -2.81 -15.33 21.68
N HIS A 54 -2.71 -15.98 20.51
CA HIS A 54 -1.44 -16.47 19.98
C HIS A 54 -0.41 -15.34 19.79
N GLY A 55 -0.84 -14.15 19.32
CA GLY A 55 0.05 -13.00 19.17
C GLY A 55 0.65 -12.54 20.49
N LYS A 56 -0.16 -12.48 21.55
CA LYS A 56 0.30 -12.14 22.91
C LYS A 56 1.27 -13.18 23.47
N GLU A 57 0.96 -14.46 23.30
CA GLU A 57 1.84 -15.57 23.74
C GLU A 57 3.21 -15.54 23.03
N LYS A 58 3.24 -15.16 21.75
CA LYS A 58 4.48 -14.99 20.99
C LYS A 58 5.25 -13.69 21.32
N GLY A 59 4.72 -12.84 22.19
CA GLY A 59 5.35 -11.57 22.56
C GLY A 59 5.33 -10.52 21.45
N MET A 60 4.29 -10.49 20.61
CA MET A 60 4.13 -9.45 19.59
C MET A 60 4.09 -8.06 20.21
N SER A 61 4.71 -7.08 19.54
CA SER A 61 4.65 -5.68 19.97
C SER A 61 3.21 -5.14 19.94
N GLN A 62 2.94 -4.13 20.78
CA GLN A 62 1.62 -3.52 20.86
C GLN A 62 1.15 -2.97 19.49
N SER A 63 2.07 -2.44 18.69
CA SER A 63 1.78 -1.96 17.32
C SER A 63 1.35 -3.09 16.38
N LEU A 64 1.95 -4.28 16.49
CA LEU A 64 1.55 -5.45 15.69
C LEU A 64 0.22 -6.03 16.17
N LEU A 65 -0.01 -6.07 17.49
CA LEU A 65 -1.30 -6.47 18.05
C LEU A 65 -2.43 -5.53 17.63
N ASP A 66 -2.19 -4.21 17.59
CA ASP A 66 -3.18 -3.26 17.08
C ASP A 66 -3.51 -3.49 15.60
N ARG A 67 -2.52 -3.83 14.77
CA ARG A 67 -2.75 -4.17 13.36
C ARG A 67 -3.56 -5.45 13.18
N LEU A 68 -3.39 -6.42 14.07
CA LEU A 68 -4.06 -7.72 14.04
C LEU A 68 -5.49 -7.64 14.54
N PHE A 69 -5.75 -6.76 15.49
CA PHE A 69 -7.02 -6.66 16.21
C PHE A 69 -8.20 -6.31 15.29
N LEU A 70 -9.30 -7.03 15.45
CA LEU A 70 -10.59 -6.76 14.81
C LEU A 70 -11.68 -6.64 15.87
N ASP A 71 -12.44 -5.57 15.77
CA ASP A 71 -13.71 -5.37 16.44
C ASP A 71 -14.81 -5.09 15.41
N LYS A 72 -16.02 -4.86 15.88
CA LYS A 72 -17.16 -4.56 15.01
C LYS A 72 -16.91 -3.31 14.15
N SER A 73 -16.31 -2.26 14.72
CA SER A 73 -16.02 -1.01 14.02
C SER A 73 -15.03 -1.22 12.86
N ARG A 74 -13.98 -2.04 13.09
CA ARG A 74 -12.99 -2.35 12.04
C ARG A 74 -13.58 -3.24 10.93
N ILE A 75 -14.51 -4.14 11.26
CA ILE A 75 -15.24 -4.94 10.27
C ILE A 75 -16.20 -4.05 9.46
N GLU A 76 -16.92 -3.14 10.11
CA GLU A 76 -17.75 -2.14 9.43
C GLU A 76 -16.92 -1.24 8.50
N ALA A 77 -15.70 -0.85 8.92
CA ALA A 77 -14.79 -0.08 8.07
C ALA A 77 -14.31 -0.88 6.84
N MET A 78 -14.04 -2.20 6.99
CA MET A 78 -13.74 -3.06 5.84
C MET A 78 -14.94 -3.15 4.88
N ALA A 79 -16.16 -3.31 5.40
CA ALA A 79 -17.39 -3.35 4.61
C ALA A 79 -17.62 -2.03 3.86
N GLU A 80 -17.42 -0.90 4.52
CA GLU A 80 -17.50 0.43 3.92
C GLU A 80 -16.48 0.58 2.77
N GLY A 81 -15.23 0.16 2.96
CA GLY A 81 -14.21 0.15 1.91
C GLY A 81 -14.65 -0.68 0.68
N MET A 82 -15.28 -1.84 0.89
CA MET A 82 -15.84 -2.65 -0.21
C MET A 82 -16.98 -1.94 -0.94
N CYS A 83 -17.89 -1.26 -0.21
CA CYS A 83 -18.96 -0.45 -0.80
C CYS A 83 -18.37 0.66 -1.66
N GLN A 84 -17.36 1.39 -1.17
CA GLN A 84 -16.70 2.46 -1.94
C GLN A 84 -16.03 1.92 -3.20
N VAL A 85 -15.31 0.79 -3.13
CA VAL A 85 -14.75 0.14 -4.33
C VAL A 85 -15.84 -0.22 -5.32
N SER A 86 -17.04 -0.64 -4.86
CA SER A 86 -18.17 -0.93 -5.75
C SER A 86 -18.67 0.29 -6.51
N GLU A 87 -18.52 1.48 -5.95
CA GLU A 87 -18.98 2.76 -6.52
C GLU A 87 -17.98 3.42 -7.46
N LEU A 88 -16.72 3.00 -7.41
CA LEU A 88 -15.70 3.46 -8.36
C LEU A 88 -16.01 3.00 -9.79
N ASP A 89 -15.56 3.78 -10.75
CA ASP A 89 -15.62 3.41 -12.16
C ASP A 89 -14.84 2.11 -12.40
N ASP A 90 -15.42 1.20 -13.17
CA ASP A 90 -14.76 -0.05 -13.56
C ASP A 90 -13.78 0.25 -14.71
N PRO A 91 -12.47 0.08 -14.50
CA PRO A 91 -11.51 0.36 -15.55
C PRO A 91 -11.49 -0.69 -16.67
N ILE A 92 -12.11 -1.85 -16.45
CA ILE A 92 -12.05 -2.95 -17.42
C ILE A 92 -12.91 -2.64 -18.63
N GLY A 93 -12.28 -2.70 -19.79
CA GLY A 93 -12.95 -2.40 -21.05
C GLY A 93 -12.76 -0.97 -21.55
N GLU A 94 -12.18 -0.08 -20.72
CA GLU A 94 -11.82 1.27 -21.12
C GLU A 94 -10.93 1.24 -22.39
N VAL A 95 -11.29 2.05 -23.40
CA VAL A 95 -10.51 2.23 -24.61
C VAL A 95 -9.69 3.50 -24.47
N LEU A 96 -8.36 3.34 -24.30
CA LEU A 96 -7.43 4.46 -24.06
C LEU A 96 -7.18 5.31 -25.30
N GLY A 97 -7.45 4.78 -26.49
CA GLY A 97 -7.34 5.48 -27.75
C GLY A 97 -7.40 4.53 -28.93
N MET A 98 -7.82 5.05 -30.08
CA MET A 98 -7.85 4.32 -31.35
C MET A 98 -7.27 5.19 -32.47
N LYS A 99 -6.42 4.60 -33.32
CA LYS A 99 -5.79 5.29 -34.45
C LYS A 99 -5.91 4.47 -35.74
N LYS A 100 -6.37 5.11 -36.82
CA LYS A 100 -6.33 4.53 -38.14
C LYS A 100 -4.92 4.62 -38.71
N ARG A 101 -4.41 3.48 -39.21
CA ARG A 101 -3.10 3.41 -39.85
C ARG A 101 -3.20 3.68 -41.36
N PRO A 102 -2.11 4.06 -42.04
CA PRO A 102 -2.11 4.27 -43.48
C PRO A 102 -2.58 3.06 -44.31
N ASN A 103 -2.35 1.85 -43.82
CA ASN A 103 -2.82 0.59 -44.44
C ASN A 103 -4.30 0.28 -44.16
N GLY A 104 -5.02 1.16 -43.49
CA GLY A 104 -6.44 1.01 -43.19
C GLY A 104 -6.79 0.26 -41.91
N LEU A 105 -5.81 -0.33 -41.22
CA LEU A 105 -6.06 -0.92 -39.88
C LEU A 105 -6.46 0.13 -38.86
N LEU A 106 -7.46 -0.17 -38.04
CA LEU A 106 -7.83 0.63 -36.87
C LEU A 106 -7.28 -0.06 -35.65
N ILE A 107 -6.29 0.53 -34.98
CA ILE A 107 -5.58 -0.05 -33.82
C ILE A 107 -5.93 0.76 -32.59
N GLY A 108 -6.39 0.07 -31.54
CA GLY A 108 -6.69 0.66 -30.24
C GLY A 108 -6.07 -0.09 -29.09
N GLN A 109 -6.03 0.57 -27.92
CA GLN A 109 -5.62 -0.04 -26.65
C GLN A 109 -6.84 -0.15 -25.76
N LYS A 110 -7.05 -1.33 -25.19
CA LYS A 110 -8.16 -1.63 -24.27
C LYS A 110 -7.60 -2.15 -22.95
N ARG A 111 -8.12 -1.63 -21.85
CA ARG A 111 -7.74 -2.07 -20.50
C ARG A 111 -8.35 -3.44 -20.17
N VAL A 112 -7.55 -4.30 -19.56
CA VAL A 112 -7.90 -5.69 -19.19
C VAL A 112 -7.38 -6.04 -17.80
N PRO A 113 -7.94 -7.07 -17.12
CA PRO A 113 -7.38 -7.59 -15.89
C PRO A 113 -5.92 -8.04 -16.05
N LEU A 114 -5.17 -8.06 -14.96
CA LEU A 114 -3.86 -8.73 -14.90
C LEU A 114 -4.00 -10.25 -15.04
N GLY A 115 -5.05 -10.84 -14.46
CA GLY A 115 -5.33 -12.26 -14.47
C GLY A 115 -5.45 -12.86 -13.07
N VAL A 116 -4.52 -13.70 -12.66
CA VAL A 116 -4.45 -14.28 -11.32
C VAL A 116 -3.41 -13.52 -10.50
N VAL A 117 -3.86 -12.87 -9.44
CA VAL A 117 -3.04 -12.07 -8.53
C VAL A 117 -2.75 -12.86 -7.26
N GLY A 118 -1.49 -13.04 -6.92
CA GLY A 118 -1.07 -13.62 -5.64
C GLY A 118 -0.75 -12.51 -4.64
N ILE A 119 -1.24 -12.63 -3.41
CA ILE A 119 -0.91 -11.67 -2.35
C ILE A 119 -0.35 -12.40 -1.15
N ILE A 120 0.88 -12.04 -0.75
CA ILE A 120 1.57 -12.57 0.43
C ILE A 120 1.59 -11.48 1.49
N TYR A 121 0.97 -11.73 2.66
CA TYR A 121 0.81 -10.68 3.67
C TYR A 121 0.94 -11.17 5.12
N GLU A 122 1.27 -10.24 6.02
CA GLU A 122 1.50 -10.49 7.45
C GLU A 122 0.51 -9.71 8.31
N ALA A 123 0.07 -10.30 9.44
CA ALA A 123 -0.62 -9.68 10.57
C ALA A 123 -1.61 -8.53 10.24
N ARG A 124 -2.34 -8.62 9.12
CA ARG A 124 -3.29 -7.59 8.66
C ARG A 124 -4.55 -8.23 8.08
N PRO A 125 -5.51 -8.67 8.92
CA PRO A 125 -6.72 -9.34 8.45
C PRO A 125 -7.55 -8.52 7.44
N ASN A 126 -7.55 -7.18 7.58
CA ASN A 126 -8.24 -6.28 6.65
C ASN A 126 -7.77 -6.42 5.20
N VAL A 127 -6.48 -6.75 4.98
CA VAL A 127 -5.94 -6.96 3.62
C VAL A 127 -6.70 -8.05 2.86
N THR A 128 -7.28 -9.03 3.57
CA THR A 128 -8.09 -10.09 2.95
C THR A 128 -9.31 -9.51 2.23
N ALA A 129 -10.03 -8.58 2.85
CA ALA A 129 -11.21 -7.93 2.28
C ALA A 129 -10.82 -6.90 1.19
N ASP A 130 -9.81 -6.07 1.47
CA ASP A 130 -9.34 -5.04 0.53
C ASP A 130 -8.82 -5.68 -0.77
N ALA A 131 -8.00 -6.73 -0.64
CA ALA A 131 -7.45 -7.48 -1.77
C ALA A 131 -8.55 -8.14 -2.61
N PHE A 132 -9.54 -8.75 -1.96
CA PHE A 132 -10.68 -9.32 -2.66
C PHE A 132 -11.45 -8.24 -3.42
N ALA A 133 -11.81 -7.14 -2.77
CA ALA A 133 -12.62 -6.09 -3.38
C ALA A 133 -11.95 -5.49 -4.63
N LEU A 134 -10.67 -5.13 -4.52
CA LEU A 134 -9.92 -4.51 -5.61
C LEU A 134 -9.66 -5.49 -6.77
N CYS A 135 -9.25 -6.73 -6.47
CA CYS A 135 -9.03 -7.76 -7.48
C CYS A 135 -10.34 -8.15 -8.18
N PHE A 136 -11.41 -8.35 -7.43
CA PHE A 136 -12.72 -8.73 -7.97
C PHE A 136 -13.32 -7.63 -8.84
N LYS A 137 -13.28 -6.36 -8.40
CA LYS A 137 -13.76 -5.22 -9.19
C LYS A 137 -13.03 -5.11 -10.53
N THR A 138 -11.75 -5.42 -10.56
CA THR A 138 -10.92 -5.40 -11.77
C THR A 138 -10.90 -6.71 -12.55
N GLY A 139 -11.78 -7.67 -12.20
CA GLY A 139 -11.93 -8.94 -12.92
C GLY A 139 -10.76 -9.91 -12.76
N ASN A 140 -9.96 -9.75 -11.70
CA ASN A 140 -8.86 -10.63 -11.33
C ASN A 140 -9.32 -11.70 -10.34
N VAL A 141 -8.73 -12.88 -10.43
CA VAL A 141 -8.75 -13.88 -9.37
C VAL A 141 -7.66 -13.53 -8.36
N VAL A 142 -7.94 -13.72 -7.07
CA VAL A 142 -6.93 -13.51 -6.03
C VAL A 142 -6.63 -14.79 -5.26
N ILE A 143 -5.34 -15.10 -5.12
CA ILE A 143 -4.82 -16.16 -4.25
C ILE A 143 -4.12 -15.49 -3.07
N LEU A 144 -4.63 -15.69 -1.88
CA LEU A 144 -4.14 -15.11 -0.64
C LEU A 144 -3.22 -16.10 0.09
N LYS A 145 -2.09 -15.61 0.58
CA LYS A 145 -1.15 -16.33 1.44
C LYS A 145 -0.83 -15.47 2.65
N GLY A 146 -1.63 -15.63 3.71
CA GLY A 146 -1.40 -15.00 4.99
C GLY A 146 -0.28 -15.63 5.80
N GLY A 147 0.25 -14.90 6.78
CA GLY A 147 1.11 -15.43 7.83
C GLY A 147 0.32 -16.24 8.87
N SER A 148 1.06 -16.94 9.78
CA SER A 148 0.47 -17.71 10.88
C SER A 148 -0.25 -16.85 11.91
N ASP A 149 0.03 -15.54 11.94
CA ASP A 149 -0.42 -14.66 13.01
C ASP A 149 -1.89 -14.21 12.83
N ALA A 150 -2.46 -14.35 11.64
CA ALA A 150 -3.82 -13.94 11.31
C ALA A 150 -4.64 -15.04 10.60
N ILE A 151 -4.22 -16.29 10.71
CA ILE A 151 -4.81 -17.37 9.89
C ILE A 151 -6.28 -17.62 10.21
N HIS A 152 -6.66 -17.56 11.48
CA HIS A 152 -8.04 -17.78 11.89
C HIS A 152 -8.95 -16.65 11.39
N SER A 153 -8.53 -15.41 11.55
CA SER A 153 -9.23 -14.23 11.02
C SER A 153 -9.36 -14.28 9.50
N ASN A 154 -8.27 -14.57 8.81
CA ASN A 154 -8.25 -14.66 7.34
C ASN A 154 -9.21 -15.74 6.84
N THR A 155 -9.21 -16.91 7.48
CA THR A 155 -10.10 -18.03 7.12
C THR A 155 -11.57 -17.65 7.32
N ALA A 156 -11.91 -16.99 8.43
CA ALA A 156 -13.26 -16.55 8.72
C ALA A 156 -13.76 -15.49 7.70
N ILE A 157 -12.91 -14.50 7.38
CA ILE A 157 -13.23 -13.48 6.37
C ILE A 157 -13.42 -14.13 4.99
N VAL A 158 -12.50 -15.00 4.57
CA VAL A 158 -12.58 -15.71 3.28
C VAL A 158 -13.86 -16.57 3.21
N ALA A 159 -14.23 -17.25 4.30
CA ALA A 159 -15.46 -18.04 4.35
C ALA A 159 -16.72 -17.17 4.11
N SER A 160 -16.81 -15.99 4.74
CA SER A 160 -17.91 -15.04 4.53
C SER A 160 -17.95 -14.53 3.08
N LEU A 161 -16.80 -14.17 2.51
CA LEU A 161 -16.71 -13.68 1.13
C LEU A 161 -17.07 -14.78 0.11
N ARG A 162 -16.58 -16.01 0.30
CA ARG A 162 -16.91 -17.15 -0.58
C ARG A 162 -18.38 -17.56 -0.49
N LYS A 163 -19.01 -17.47 0.69
CA LYS A 163 -20.46 -17.63 0.86
C LYS A 163 -21.23 -16.65 -0.04
N THR A 164 -20.79 -15.38 -0.07
CA THR A 164 -21.39 -14.37 -0.95
C THR A 164 -21.22 -14.71 -2.43
N LEU A 165 -20.02 -15.13 -2.85
CA LEU A 165 -19.80 -15.54 -4.24
C LEU A 165 -20.73 -16.68 -4.66
N LYS A 166 -20.95 -17.66 -3.79
CA LYS A 166 -21.88 -18.76 -4.01
C LYS A 166 -23.34 -18.29 -4.10
N GLU A 167 -23.78 -17.43 -3.18
CA GLU A 167 -25.13 -16.83 -3.18
C GLU A 167 -25.40 -16.07 -4.47
N GLU A 168 -24.41 -15.34 -4.96
CA GLU A 168 -24.46 -14.55 -6.18
C GLU A 168 -24.15 -15.36 -7.46
N GLN A 169 -23.99 -16.68 -7.38
CA GLN A 169 -23.69 -17.56 -8.52
C GLN A 169 -22.43 -17.13 -9.30
N VAL A 170 -21.40 -16.75 -8.56
CA VAL A 170 -20.07 -16.44 -9.07
C VAL A 170 -19.12 -17.55 -8.62
N PRO A 171 -18.12 -17.93 -9.43
CA PRO A 171 -17.15 -18.93 -9.00
C PRO A 171 -16.53 -18.59 -7.64
N GLU A 172 -16.69 -19.47 -6.66
CA GLU A 172 -16.10 -19.29 -5.33
C GLU A 172 -14.56 -19.17 -5.40
N ASP A 173 -13.96 -19.72 -6.46
CA ASP A 173 -12.53 -19.69 -6.73
C ASP A 173 -12.03 -18.35 -7.30
N ALA A 174 -12.89 -17.33 -7.37
CA ALA A 174 -12.50 -15.93 -7.51
C ALA A 174 -11.64 -15.48 -6.32
N LEU A 175 -11.79 -16.14 -5.16
CA LEU A 175 -11.01 -15.92 -3.95
C LEU A 175 -10.53 -17.26 -3.39
N LEU A 176 -9.23 -17.43 -3.30
CA LEU A 176 -8.57 -18.62 -2.77
C LEU A 176 -7.62 -18.23 -1.63
N LEU A 177 -7.58 -19.06 -0.58
CA LEU A 177 -6.65 -18.90 0.55
C LEU A 177 -5.76 -20.14 0.65
N ILE A 178 -4.45 -19.91 0.72
CA ILE A 178 -3.47 -20.93 1.09
C ILE A 178 -3.42 -20.97 2.62
N GLU A 179 -4.02 -22.01 3.20
CA GLU A 179 -4.14 -22.17 4.66
C GLU A 179 -2.84 -22.64 5.31
N ASP A 180 -1.96 -23.31 4.56
CA ASP A 180 -0.64 -23.68 5.05
C ASP A 180 0.24 -22.44 5.24
N THR A 181 0.55 -22.12 6.48
CA THR A 181 1.30 -20.92 6.85
C THR A 181 2.82 -21.11 6.82
N SER A 182 3.33 -22.30 6.44
CA SER A 182 4.75 -22.62 6.42
C SER A 182 5.54 -21.73 5.44
N ARG A 183 6.82 -21.51 5.76
CA ARG A 183 7.76 -20.80 4.88
C ARG A 183 8.03 -21.59 3.61
N GLU A 184 8.00 -22.90 3.69
CA GLU A 184 8.19 -23.80 2.53
C GLU A 184 7.07 -23.58 1.50
N THR A 185 5.81 -23.59 1.92
CA THR A 185 4.66 -23.31 1.05
C THR A 185 4.72 -21.90 0.47
N THR A 186 5.20 -20.90 1.25
CA THR A 186 5.42 -19.55 0.73
C THR A 186 6.48 -19.56 -0.38
N ALA A 187 7.59 -20.27 -0.20
CA ALA A 187 8.65 -20.40 -1.21
C ALA A 187 8.18 -21.13 -2.48
N GLN A 188 7.32 -22.14 -2.34
CA GLN A 188 6.70 -22.83 -3.47
C GLN A 188 5.69 -21.92 -4.18
N PHE A 189 4.88 -21.15 -3.45
CA PHE A 189 3.92 -20.22 -4.01
C PHE A 189 4.60 -19.14 -4.88
N MET A 190 5.74 -18.61 -4.45
CA MET A 190 6.53 -17.64 -5.21
C MET A 190 7.06 -18.17 -6.55
N LYS A 191 6.95 -19.48 -6.79
CA LYS A 191 7.40 -20.15 -8.03
C LYS A 191 6.26 -20.65 -8.91
N MET A 192 5.02 -20.30 -8.59
CA MET A 192 3.83 -20.73 -9.33
C MET A 192 3.54 -19.86 -10.58
N ASN A 193 4.57 -19.44 -11.30
CA ASN A 193 4.47 -18.62 -12.51
C ASN A 193 3.62 -19.22 -13.63
N ARG A 194 3.33 -20.54 -13.59
CA ARG A 194 2.36 -21.17 -14.49
C ARG A 194 0.92 -20.77 -14.18
N TYR A 195 0.63 -20.43 -12.92
CA TYR A 195 -0.73 -20.21 -12.43
C TYR A 195 -0.99 -18.77 -11.96
N VAL A 196 0.05 -18.04 -11.61
CA VAL A 196 -0.05 -16.68 -11.04
C VAL A 196 0.67 -15.71 -11.98
N ASP A 197 0.01 -14.61 -12.33
CA ASP A 197 0.52 -13.62 -13.26
C ASP A 197 1.37 -12.55 -12.56
N VAL A 198 1.03 -12.21 -11.31
CA VAL A 198 1.73 -11.22 -10.51
C VAL A 198 1.63 -11.53 -9.02
N LEU A 199 2.68 -11.21 -8.26
CA LEU A 199 2.69 -11.25 -6.80
C LEU A 199 2.77 -9.84 -6.21
N ILE A 200 2.05 -9.63 -5.10
CA ILE A 200 2.08 -8.39 -4.33
C ILE A 200 2.39 -8.75 -2.87
N PRO A 201 3.60 -8.47 -2.37
CA PRO A 201 3.91 -8.65 -0.95
C PRO A 201 3.35 -7.49 -0.12
N ARG A 202 2.81 -7.80 1.08
CA ARG A 202 2.27 -6.84 2.06
C ARG A 202 2.77 -7.17 3.46
N GLY A 203 3.86 -6.58 3.89
CA GLY A 203 4.47 -6.87 5.20
C GLY A 203 5.68 -6.00 5.48
N GLY A 204 6.51 -6.42 6.39
CA GLY A 204 7.77 -5.74 6.70
C GLY A 204 8.82 -5.89 5.59
N ALA A 205 9.88 -5.06 5.66
CA ALA A 205 10.97 -5.03 4.68
C ALA A 205 11.57 -6.42 4.39
N GLY A 206 11.66 -7.27 5.41
CA GLY A 206 12.18 -8.65 5.26
C GLY A 206 11.33 -9.53 4.36
N LEU A 207 10.00 -9.47 4.49
CA LEU A 207 9.09 -10.21 3.61
C LEU A 207 9.17 -9.68 2.17
N ILE A 208 9.11 -8.35 2.01
CA ILE A 208 9.15 -7.70 0.69
C ILE A 208 10.43 -8.12 -0.04
N ARG A 209 11.59 -7.99 0.61
CA ARG A 209 12.87 -8.40 0.06
C ARG A 209 12.90 -9.88 -0.30
N ALA A 210 12.43 -10.75 0.58
CA ALA A 210 12.40 -12.19 0.34
C ALA A 210 11.53 -12.54 -0.89
N VAL A 211 10.40 -11.87 -1.09
CA VAL A 211 9.54 -12.09 -2.26
C VAL A 211 10.22 -11.58 -3.54
N VAL A 212 10.78 -10.36 -3.51
CA VAL A 212 11.45 -9.76 -4.68
C VAL A 212 12.66 -10.59 -5.14
N GLU A 213 13.48 -11.08 -4.20
CA GLU A 213 14.69 -11.84 -4.50
C GLU A 213 14.43 -13.29 -4.93
N ASN A 214 13.34 -13.91 -4.46
CA ASN A 214 13.12 -15.35 -4.64
C ASN A 214 11.96 -15.72 -5.57
N SER A 215 11.13 -14.75 -5.98
CA SER A 215 10.00 -15.01 -6.85
C SER A 215 10.44 -15.23 -8.32
N THR A 216 9.82 -16.23 -8.98
CA THR A 216 9.86 -16.35 -10.44
C THR A 216 8.63 -15.71 -11.11
N ILE A 217 7.67 -15.27 -10.32
CA ILE A 217 6.49 -14.52 -10.75
C ILE A 217 6.86 -13.03 -10.70
N PRO A 218 6.47 -12.21 -11.67
CA PRO A 218 6.61 -10.76 -11.59
C PRO A 218 6.04 -10.21 -10.27
N VAL A 219 6.79 -9.31 -9.62
CA VAL A 219 6.40 -8.74 -8.32
C VAL A 219 6.08 -7.26 -8.48
N ILE A 220 4.94 -6.84 -7.98
CA ILE A 220 4.65 -5.42 -7.72
C ILE A 220 4.96 -5.21 -6.23
N GLU A 221 6.11 -4.61 -5.95
CA GLU A 221 6.54 -4.43 -4.57
C GLU A 221 5.83 -3.24 -3.92
N THR A 222 5.46 -3.41 -2.65
CA THR A 222 5.07 -2.31 -1.78
C THR A 222 6.31 -1.80 -1.04
N GLY A 223 6.43 -0.46 -0.90
CA GLY A 223 7.60 0.14 -0.27
C GLY A 223 7.53 0.14 1.26
N THR A 224 8.70 0.17 1.89
CA THR A 224 8.88 0.70 3.25
C THR A 224 8.89 2.23 3.19
N GLY A 225 8.62 2.91 4.30
CA GLY A 225 8.44 4.35 4.29
C GLY A 225 9.40 5.11 5.20
N ASN A 226 10.63 5.40 4.75
CA ASN A 226 11.43 6.44 5.39
C ASN A 226 11.08 7.79 4.77
N CYS A 227 9.96 8.38 5.23
CA CYS A 227 9.43 9.63 4.69
C CYS A 227 10.06 10.84 5.35
N HIS A 228 10.48 11.83 4.54
CA HIS A 228 11.11 13.06 5.01
C HIS A 228 10.19 14.26 4.90
N ILE A 229 10.36 15.20 5.81
CA ILE A 229 9.78 16.55 5.71
C ILE A 229 10.92 17.55 5.75
N TYR A 230 11.14 18.28 4.66
CA TYR A 230 12.09 19.37 4.58
C TYR A 230 11.43 20.71 4.92
N VAL A 231 11.96 21.40 5.91
CA VAL A 231 11.54 22.76 6.28
C VAL A 231 12.52 23.76 5.68
N ASP A 232 12.09 24.43 4.63
CA ASP A 232 12.85 25.41 3.88
C ASP A 232 13.05 26.73 4.63
N GLU A 233 14.02 27.55 4.24
CA GLU A 233 14.31 28.85 4.87
C GLU A 233 13.12 29.85 4.85
N THR A 234 12.19 29.69 3.90
CA THR A 234 11.03 30.57 3.76
C THR A 234 9.73 29.97 4.35
N ALA A 235 9.85 28.85 5.06
CA ALA A 235 8.70 28.13 5.59
C ALA A 235 7.89 28.97 6.61
N ASP A 236 6.57 28.80 6.60
CA ASP A 236 5.75 29.15 7.75
C ASP A 236 6.00 28.15 8.88
N LEU A 237 6.59 28.60 9.97
CA LEU A 237 7.03 27.72 11.05
C LEU A 237 5.86 27.12 11.84
N SER A 238 4.73 27.81 11.94
CA SER A 238 3.53 27.27 12.59
C SER A 238 2.97 26.11 11.79
N MET A 239 2.81 26.29 10.47
CA MET A 239 2.39 25.26 9.54
C MET A 239 3.38 24.06 9.56
N ALA A 240 4.69 24.33 9.63
CA ALA A 240 5.70 23.29 9.68
C ALA A 240 5.54 22.39 10.92
N VAL A 241 5.35 22.99 12.11
CA VAL A 241 5.13 22.25 13.35
C VAL A 241 3.87 21.39 13.26
N ASP A 242 2.76 21.93 12.78
CA ASP A 242 1.48 21.21 12.68
C ASP A 242 1.57 20.04 11.70
N ILE A 243 2.20 20.23 10.53
CA ILE A 243 2.41 19.16 9.53
C ILE A 243 3.32 18.07 10.09
N ILE A 244 4.45 18.42 10.72
CA ILE A 244 5.39 17.45 11.29
C ILE A 244 4.71 16.63 12.39
N LEU A 245 4.01 17.28 13.32
CA LEU A 245 3.29 16.59 14.38
C LEU A 245 2.23 15.64 13.83
N ASN A 246 1.43 16.09 12.87
CA ASN A 246 0.47 15.22 12.20
C ASN A 246 1.16 14.05 11.53
N ALA A 247 2.18 14.31 10.72
CA ALA A 247 2.88 13.30 9.96
C ALA A 247 3.57 12.25 10.84
N LYS A 248 4.10 12.65 12.02
CA LYS A 248 4.77 11.71 12.94
C LYS A 248 3.81 11.03 13.91
N THR A 249 2.79 11.72 14.45
CA THR A 249 2.10 11.24 15.65
C THR A 249 0.66 10.79 15.43
N GLN A 250 0.05 11.05 14.27
CA GLN A 250 -1.31 10.58 13.99
C GLN A 250 -1.40 9.05 13.99
N ARG A 251 -0.40 8.39 13.36
CA ARG A 251 -0.25 6.93 13.37
C ARG A 251 1.19 6.57 13.02
N VAL A 252 1.98 6.15 13.98
CA VAL A 252 3.43 5.89 13.80
C VAL A 252 3.73 4.61 13.01
N GLY A 253 2.89 3.58 13.15
CA GLY A 253 3.14 2.24 12.59
C GLY A 253 2.75 2.08 11.11
N VAL A 254 2.87 3.11 10.27
CA VAL A 254 2.50 3.11 8.84
C VAL A 254 3.60 3.72 7.98
N CYS A 255 3.72 3.25 6.74
CA CYS A 255 4.80 3.60 5.83
C CYS A 255 4.83 5.06 5.36
N ASN A 256 3.73 5.81 5.50
CA ASN A 256 3.65 7.24 5.15
C ASN A 256 3.82 8.17 6.36
N ALA A 257 4.16 7.63 7.56
CA ALA A 257 4.52 8.45 8.71
C ALA A 257 5.89 9.13 8.47
N CYS A 258 6.06 10.34 9.01
CA CYS A 258 7.36 11.01 8.96
C CYS A 258 8.37 10.28 9.84
N GLU A 259 9.53 9.94 9.29
CA GLU A 259 10.62 9.28 10.00
C GLU A 259 11.86 10.18 10.11
N SER A 260 11.97 11.17 9.21
CA SER A 260 13.10 12.10 9.18
C SER A 260 12.64 13.53 8.89
N ILE A 261 13.19 14.48 9.62
CA ILE A 261 12.96 15.92 9.45
C ILE A 261 14.27 16.55 8.99
N VAL A 262 14.24 17.27 7.87
CA VAL A 262 15.38 18.01 7.34
C VAL A 262 15.09 19.50 7.52
N VAL A 263 15.99 20.25 8.17
CA VAL A 263 15.75 21.64 8.55
C VAL A 263 16.82 22.56 7.96
N HIS A 264 16.40 23.59 7.25
CA HIS A 264 17.33 24.62 6.76
C HIS A 264 17.95 25.40 7.94
N GLU A 265 19.26 25.62 7.91
CA GLU A 265 20.00 26.25 9.02
C GLU A 265 19.48 27.65 9.39
N ASN A 266 18.91 28.41 8.44
CA ASN A 266 18.36 29.75 8.68
C ASN A 266 17.08 29.77 9.54
N VAL A 267 16.38 28.64 9.68
CA VAL A 267 15.13 28.56 10.49
C VAL A 267 15.31 27.71 11.74
N ARG A 268 16.42 27.00 11.91
CA ARG A 268 16.63 26.03 13.01
C ARG A 268 16.49 26.69 14.39
N GLU A 269 17.06 27.90 14.60
CA GLU A 269 17.02 28.63 15.88
C GLU A 269 15.59 28.91 16.34
N LYS A 270 14.69 29.21 15.40
CA LYS A 270 13.30 29.55 15.72
C LYS A 270 12.40 28.29 15.75
N LEU A 271 12.66 27.32 14.89
CA LEU A 271 11.81 26.15 14.73
C LEU A 271 12.10 25.08 15.78
N LEU A 272 13.37 24.70 15.94
CA LEU A 272 13.75 23.52 16.69
C LEU A 272 13.35 23.55 18.17
N PRO A 273 13.47 24.68 18.91
CA PRO A 273 13.01 24.72 20.30
C PRO A 273 11.50 24.51 20.44
N ILE A 274 10.70 25.04 19.49
CA ILE A 274 9.26 24.84 19.48
C ILE A 274 8.92 23.39 19.16
N LEU A 275 9.60 22.83 18.16
CA LEU A 275 9.37 21.47 17.71
C LEU A 275 9.74 20.44 18.79
N GLU A 276 10.85 20.66 19.54
CA GLU A 276 11.28 19.80 20.65
C GLU A 276 10.17 19.70 21.72
N VAL A 277 9.62 20.84 22.16
CA VAL A 277 8.56 20.87 23.15
C VAL A 277 7.33 20.10 22.66
N ARG A 278 6.92 20.33 21.42
CA ARG A 278 5.71 19.73 20.84
C ARG A 278 5.88 18.23 20.57
N LEU A 279 7.04 17.75 20.13
CA LEU A 279 7.35 16.33 19.95
C LEU A 279 7.41 15.61 21.30
N LYS A 280 8.00 16.25 22.31
CA LYS A 280 8.07 15.72 23.68
C LYS A 280 6.69 15.54 24.31
N GLU A 281 5.75 16.49 24.12
CA GLU A 281 4.36 16.36 24.55
C GLU A 281 3.69 15.09 23.97
N LYS A 282 4.18 14.60 22.83
CA LYS A 282 3.72 13.37 22.16
C LYS A 282 4.60 12.16 22.45
N HIS A 283 5.55 12.27 23.39
CA HIS A 283 6.49 11.22 23.76
C HIS A 283 7.36 10.72 22.57
N VAL A 284 7.68 11.60 21.63
CA VAL A 284 8.54 11.26 20.50
C VAL A 284 10.01 11.42 20.92
N GLU A 285 10.80 10.35 20.77
CA GLU A 285 12.25 10.37 20.86
C GLU A 285 12.83 11.08 19.64
N MET A 286 13.75 12.00 19.86
CA MET A 286 14.39 12.81 18.82
C MET A 286 15.86 12.42 18.71
N ARG A 287 16.33 12.09 17.50
CA ARG A 287 17.74 11.82 17.18
C ARG A 287 18.21 12.87 16.21
N ALA A 288 19.13 13.71 16.62
CA ALA A 288 19.50 14.92 15.89
C ALA A 288 20.99 15.00 15.59
N ASP A 289 21.36 15.68 14.49
CA ASP A 289 22.74 16.01 14.22
C ASP A 289 23.28 17.08 15.21
N GLU A 290 24.59 17.28 15.24
CA GLU A 290 25.25 18.21 16.16
C GLU A 290 24.67 19.63 16.07
N LYS A 291 24.39 20.12 14.84
CA LYS A 291 23.86 21.46 14.60
C LYS A 291 22.43 21.64 15.10
N ALA A 292 21.61 20.61 15.01
CA ALA A 292 20.25 20.66 15.51
C ALA A 292 20.21 20.55 17.04
N ARG A 293 21.10 19.76 17.65
CA ARG A 293 21.20 19.60 19.11
C ARG A 293 21.60 20.88 19.84
N GLU A 294 22.21 21.85 19.17
CA GLU A 294 22.44 23.19 19.74
C GLU A 294 21.13 23.86 20.20
N TYR A 295 20.00 23.53 19.54
CA TYR A 295 18.67 24.09 19.79
C TYR A 295 17.65 23.08 20.31
N MET A 296 18.06 21.79 20.44
CA MET A 296 17.28 20.68 20.95
C MET A 296 18.11 19.88 21.98
N PRO A 297 18.34 20.41 23.18
CA PRO A 297 19.25 19.82 24.17
C PRO A 297 18.80 18.43 24.70
N GLU A 298 17.53 18.08 24.52
CA GLU A 298 17.00 16.76 24.93
C GLU A 298 17.07 15.71 23.81
N ALA A 299 17.49 16.11 22.60
CA ALA A 299 17.65 15.17 21.49
C ALA A 299 18.92 14.33 21.65
N GLU A 300 18.80 13.03 21.39
CA GLU A 300 19.96 12.12 21.32
C GLU A 300 20.77 12.38 20.06
N GLU A 301 22.03 11.92 20.07
CA GLU A 301 22.90 12.01 18.91
C GLU A 301 22.47 11.02 17.84
N ALA A 302 22.16 11.53 16.64
CA ALA A 302 21.87 10.70 15.49
C ALA A 302 23.13 10.05 14.93
N THR A 303 23.00 8.79 14.56
CA THR A 303 24.03 8.03 13.85
C THR A 303 23.72 8.00 12.35
N GLU A 304 24.67 7.53 11.54
CA GLU A 304 24.48 7.37 10.10
C GLU A 304 23.29 6.45 9.76
N GLU A 305 23.03 5.44 10.60
CA GLU A 305 21.92 4.51 10.40
C GLU A 305 20.55 5.18 10.60
N ASP A 306 20.46 6.23 11.40
CA ASP A 306 19.20 6.91 11.71
C ASP A 306 18.62 7.65 10.51
N TRP A 307 19.46 8.10 9.56
CA TRP A 307 19.02 8.82 8.38
C TRP A 307 18.19 7.98 7.41
N GLY A 308 18.48 6.67 7.34
CA GLY A 308 17.80 5.73 6.44
C GLY A 308 16.79 4.82 7.12
N LYS A 309 16.48 5.04 8.40
CA LYS A 309 15.71 4.09 9.20
C LYS A 309 14.22 4.38 9.22
N GLU A 310 13.41 3.38 8.88
CA GLU A 310 11.98 3.37 9.16
C GLU A 310 11.77 2.84 10.59
N TYR A 311 11.48 3.73 11.54
CA TYR A 311 11.34 3.38 12.96
C TYR A 311 10.00 2.67 13.25
N LEU A 312 8.91 3.10 12.61
CA LEU A 312 7.54 2.65 12.88
C LEU A 312 7.13 2.84 14.35
N ASP A 313 7.74 3.80 15.02
CA ASP A 313 7.57 4.10 16.44
C ASP A 313 7.63 5.62 16.67
N TYR A 314 7.44 6.05 17.91
CA TYR A 314 7.57 7.45 18.34
C TYR A 314 9.05 7.87 18.41
N ILE A 315 9.76 7.72 17.29
CA ILE A 315 11.17 8.11 17.09
C ILE A 315 11.27 8.88 15.77
N VAL A 316 12.05 9.95 15.72
CA VAL A 316 12.28 10.73 14.51
C VAL A 316 13.74 11.20 14.43
N SER A 317 14.33 11.18 13.23
CA SER A 317 15.66 11.77 12.98
C SER A 317 15.53 13.23 12.52
N ILE A 318 16.53 14.08 12.87
CA ILE A 318 16.53 15.50 12.55
C ILE A 318 17.89 15.89 12.02
N LYS A 319 17.93 16.38 10.77
CA LYS A 319 19.12 16.78 10.02
C LYS A 319 19.10 18.26 9.69
N THR A 320 20.18 18.97 9.93
CA THR A 320 20.36 20.36 9.51
C THR A 320 21.11 20.43 8.17
N VAL A 321 20.60 21.27 7.26
CA VAL A 321 21.19 21.50 5.93
C VAL A 321 21.34 22.99 5.65
N SER A 322 22.29 23.35 4.76
CA SER A 322 22.61 24.76 4.42
C SER A 322 21.86 25.24 3.17
N SER A 323 21.22 24.35 2.41
CA SER A 323 20.55 24.69 1.17
C SER A 323 19.50 23.64 0.77
N ILE A 324 18.61 24.01 -0.15
CA ILE A 324 17.68 23.06 -0.77
C ILE A 324 18.41 21.95 -1.55
N ASP A 325 19.55 22.25 -2.17
CA ASP A 325 20.35 21.26 -2.91
C ASP A 325 20.90 20.18 -1.96
N GLU A 326 21.39 20.58 -0.79
CA GLU A 326 21.83 19.65 0.25
C GLU A 326 20.66 18.82 0.78
N ALA A 327 19.47 19.44 0.99
CA ALA A 327 18.26 18.75 1.41
C ALA A 327 17.84 17.67 0.39
N ILE A 328 17.79 18.02 -0.89
CA ILE A 328 17.43 17.09 -1.97
C ILE A 328 18.44 15.95 -2.08
N ALA A 329 19.73 16.25 -1.98
CA ALA A 329 20.79 15.25 -2.02
C ALA A 329 20.68 14.27 -0.83
N HIS A 330 20.45 14.77 0.38
CA HIS A 330 20.26 13.96 1.59
C HIS A 330 19.00 13.08 1.46
N ILE A 331 17.87 13.67 1.11
CA ILE A 331 16.60 12.93 0.98
C ILE A 331 16.71 11.85 -0.09
N ASN A 332 17.22 12.17 -1.29
CA ASN A 332 17.38 11.19 -2.35
C ASN A 332 18.35 10.05 -2.02
N HIS A 333 19.30 10.28 -1.10
CA HIS A 333 20.23 9.26 -0.65
C HIS A 333 19.60 8.29 0.35
N TYR A 334 18.80 8.79 1.30
CA TYR A 334 18.28 8.00 2.42
C TYR A 334 16.80 7.59 2.29
N ASN A 335 16.06 8.17 1.35
CA ASN A 335 14.65 7.86 1.19
C ASN A 335 14.43 6.44 0.64
N THR A 336 13.24 5.94 0.91
CA THR A 336 12.73 4.68 0.35
C THR A 336 11.89 4.90 -0.91
N LYS A 337 11.91 6.11 -1.48
CA LYS A 337 11.13 6.54 -2.65
C LYS A 337 9.62 6.51 -2.43
N HIS A 338 9.20 6.65 -1.17
CA HIS A 338 7.78 6.55 -0.80
C HIS A 338 7.09 7.92 -0.87
N SER A 339 7.28 8.77 0.13
CA SER A 339 6.56 10.05 0.25
C SER A 339 7.45 11.09 0.91
N GLU A 340 7.64 12.21 0.24
CA GLU A 340 8.53 13.28 0.69
C GLU A 340 7.79 14.62 0.65
N ALA A 341 8.07 15.51 1.60
CA ALA A 341 7.40 16.81 1.67
C ALA A 341 8.41 17.96 1.83
N ILE A 342 8.10 19.09 1.22
CA ILE A 342 8.74 20.39 1.49
C ILE A 342 7.71 21.34 2.10
N ILE A 343 8.13 22.11 3.09
CA ILE A 343 7.37 23.22 3.63
C ILE A 343 8.08 24.52 3.27
N THR A 344 7.47 25.32 2.40
CA THR A 344 8.09 26.52 1.82
C THR A 344 7.04 27.53 1.34
N ASN A 345 7.40 28.81 1.36
CA ASN A 345 6.72 29.88 0.67
C ASN A 345 7.44 30.32 -0.63
N ASN A 346 8.56 29.69 -0.96
CA ASN A 346 9.32 29.95 -2.18
C ASN A 346 8.83 29.04 -3.31
N TYR A 347 8.16 29.63 -4.31
CA TYR A 347 7.65 28.87 -5.47
C TYR A 347 8.75 28.13 -6.23
N THR A 348 9.93 28.76 -6.40
CA THR A 348 11.05 28.14 -7.12
C THR A 348 11.57 26.90 -6.38
N HIS A 349 11.69 26.98 -5.03
CA HIS A 349 12.10 25.84 -4.21
C HIS A 349 11.03 24.72 -4.24
N ALA A 350 9.75 25.09 -4.23
CA ALA A 350 8.67 24.12 -4.35
C ALA A 350 8.77 23.32 -5.66
N GLN A 351 8.92 24.02 -6.81
CA GLN A 351 9.06 23.37 -8.12
C GLN A 351 10.32 22.50 -8.20
N LYS A 352 11.48 23.03 -7.75
CA LYS A 352 12.72 22.29 -7.74
C LYS A 352 12.61 20.99 -6.91
N PHE A 353 11.98 21.06 -5.76
CA PHE A 353 11.75 19.88 -4.90
C PHE A 353 10.84 18.85 -5.57
N LEU A 354 9.73 19.30 -6.19
CA LEU A 354 8.82 18.42 -6.92
C LEU A 354 9.51 17.69 -8.09
N ASP A 355 10.43 18.38 -8.79
CA ASP A 355 11.10 17.85 -9.99
C ASP A 355 12.28 16.94 -9.64
N GLU A 356 13.03 17.24 -8.58
CA GLU A 356 14.30 16.58 -8.30
C GLU A 356 14.23 15.47 -7.23
N ILE A 357 13.15 15.41 -6.44
CA ILE A 357 12.95 14.31 -5.48
C ILE A 357 12.45 13.04 -6.19
N ASP A 358 13.20 11.95 -6.05
CA ASP A 358 12.82 10.64 -6.57
C ASP A 358 11.97 9.88 -5.55
N ALA A 359 10.69 10.22 -5.48
CA ALA A 359 9.69 9.54 -4.65
C ALA A 359 8.41 9.26 -5.43
N ALA A 360 7.57 8.34 -4.92
CA ALA A 360 6.28 8.03 -5.51
C ALA A 360 5.29 9.18 -5.34
N VAL A 361 5.37 9.89 -4.21
CA VAL A 361 4.55 11.07 -3.91
C VAL A 361 5.43 12.17 -3.34
N VAL A 362 5.29 13.37 -3.86
CA VAL A 362 6.01 14.55 -3.40
C VAL A 362 5.02 15.66 -3.08
N TYR A 363 5.15 16.24 -1.89
CA TYR A 363 4.21 17.22 -1.34
C TYR A 363 4.83 18.59 -1.21
N VAL A 364 4.03 19.62 -1.39
CA VAL A 364 4.30 20.99 -0.99
C VAL A 364 3.27 21.39 0.06
N ASN A 365 3.73 21.78 1.25
CA ASN A 365 2.90 22.28 2.35
C ASN A 365 1.75 21.34 2.77
N ALA A 366 2.01 20.03 2.77
CA ALA A 366 1.05 19.04 3.22
C ALA A 366 1.74 17.85 3.92
N SER A 367 0.99 17.16 4.76
CA SER A 367 1.47 15.98 5.49
C SER A 367 1.65 14.77 4.57
N THR A 368 2.71 14.00 4.77
CA THR A 368 2.94 12.72 4.07
C THR A 368 1.85 11.68 4.37
N ARG A 369 1.05 11.87 5.44
CA ARG A 369 -0.07 11.01 5.82
C ARG A 369 -1.18 10.93 4.77
N PHE A 370 -1.24 11.87 3.86
CA PHE A 370 -2.19 11.83 2.74
C PHE A 370 -1.82 10.82 1.65
N THR A 371 -0.66 10.17 1.70
CA THR A 371 -0.33 9.08 0.76
C THR A 371 -1.13 7.82 1.12
N ASP A 372 -2.37 7.80 0.70
CA ASP A 372 -3.37 6.78 1.04
C ASP A 372 -4.37 6.67 -0.10
N GLY A 373 -4.80 5.44 -0.42
CA GLY A 373 -5.72 5.22 -1.54
C GLY A 373 -7.08 5.87 -1.34
N PHE A 374 -7.53 5.99 -0.09
CA PHE A 374 -8.77 6.63 0.27
C PHE A 374 -8.70 8.14 0.06
N GLU A 375 -7.65 8.78 0.61
CA GLU A 375 -7.40 10.21 0.48
C GLU A 375 -7.17 10.63 -0.98
N PHE A 376 -6.62 9.74 -1.81
CA PHE A 376 -6.41 9.97 -3.24
C PHE A 376 -7.65 9.68 -4.10
N GLY A 377 -8.76 9.26 -3.50
CA GLY A 377 -10.00 8.97 -4.21
C GLY A 377 -10.03 7.61 -4.91
N TYR A 378 -9.15 6.68 -4.52
CA TYR A 378 -9.12 5.32 -5.08
C TYR A 378 -9.99 4.32 -4.28
N GLY A 379 -10.66 4.77 -3.23
CA GLY A 379 -11.54 3.99 -2.36
C GLY A 379 -10.79 3.08 -1.40
N ALA A 380 -9.99 2.16 -1.93
CA ALA A 380 -9.09 1.30 -1.16
C ALA A 380 -7.77 1.14 -1.90
N GLU A 381 -6.76 0.60 -1.22
CA GLU A 381 -5.46 0.30 -1.82
C GLU A 381 -4.94 -1.07 -1.39
N ILE A 382 -4.21 -1.74 -2.27
CA ILE A 382 -3.44 -2.92 -1.89
C ILE A 382 -2.13 -2.53 -1.19
N GLY A 383 -1.70 -1.28 -1.35
CA GLY A 383 -0.52 -0.68 -0.76
C GLY A 383 0.10 0.37 -1.65
N ILE A 384 1.23 0.90 -1.20
CA ILE A 384 1.93 1.96 -1.89
C ILE A 384 3.19 1.37 -2.51
N SER A 385 3.28 1.41 -3.84
CA SER A 385 4.46 0.95 -4.56
C SER A 385 5.47 2.07 -4.73
N THR A 386 6.73 1.75 -4.51
CA THR A 386 7.86 2.66 -4.70
C THR A 386 8.66 2.35 -5.98
N GLN A 387 8.32 1.26 -6.67
CA GLN A 387 8.99 0.89 -7.93
C GLN A 387 8.54 1.77 -9.09
N LYS A 388 9.36 1.82 -10.16
CA LYS A 388 9.08 2.62 -11.36
C LYS A 388 8.44 1.81 -12.48
N LEU A 389 8.49 0.49 -12.40
CA LEU A 389 7.90 -0.41 -13.38
C LEU A 389 6.46 -0.77 -12.97
N HIS A 390 5.51 -0.53 -13.85
CA HIS A 390 4.07 -0.75 -13.74
C HIS A 390 3.39 0.27 -12.80
N ALA A 391 3.20 -0.02 -11.48
CA ALA A 391 2.50 0.85 -10.53
C ALA A 391 3.49 1.62 -9.65
N ARG A 392 3.21 2.90 -9.38
CA ARG A 392 3.96 3.76 -8.45
C ARG A 392 2.98 4.61 -7.64
N GLY A 393 3.16 4.70 -6.33
CA GLY A 393 2.22 5.34 -5.41
C GLY A 393 1.11 4.40 -4.91
N PRO A 394 -0.01 4.92 -4.39
CA PRO A 394 -1.14 4.12 -3.92
C PRO A 394 -1.74 3.26 -5.04
N MET A 395 -1.86 1.95 -4.79
CA MET A 395 -2.31 0.98 -5.79
C MET A 395 -3.80 0.71 -5.66
N GLY A 396 -4.61 1.50 -6.35
CA GLY A 396 -6.04 1.27 -6.54
C GLY A 396 -6.35 0.36 -7.75
N LEU A 397 -7.55 0.50 -8.31
CA LEU A 397 -8.06 -0.35 -9.40
C LEU A 397 -7.16 -0.35 -10.64
N LEU A 398 -6.64 0.82 -11.06
CA LEU A 398 -5.82 0.93 -12.27
C LEU A 398 -4.53 0.12 -12.19
N ALA A 399 -3.93 0.02 -10.99
CA ALA A 399 -2.72 -0.75 -10.76
C ALA A 399 -2.91 -2.26 -10.94
N LEU A 400 -4.15 -2.75 -10.85
CA LEU A 400 -4.52 -4.16 -11.04
C LEU A 400 -4.97 -4.48 -12.47
N THR A 401 -4.62 -3.62 -13.42
CA THR A 401 -4.98 -3.77 -14.84
C THR A 401 -3.75 -3.72 -15.73
N SER A 402 -3.90 -4.27 -16.93
CA SER A 402 -2.96 -4.13 -18.03
C SER A 402 -3.70 -3.65 -19.27
N ILE A 403 -3.02 -3.56 -20.39
CA ILE A 403 -3.61 -3.22 -21.66
C ILE A 403 -3.41 -4.34 -22.70
N LYS A 404 -4.37 -4.51 -23.58
CA LYS A 404 -4.18 -5.28 -24.82
C LYS A 404 -4.49 -4.41 -26.04
N PHE A 405 -3.85 -4.72 -27.15
CA PHE A 405 -4.21 -4.10 -28.43
C PHE A 405 -5.43 -4.80 -29.03
N VAL A 406 -6.34 -3.99 -29.56
CA VAL A 406 -7.46 -4.44 -30.39
C VAL A 406 -7.27 -3.87 -31.80
N VAL A 407 -7.39 -4.73 -32.79
CA VAL A 407 -7.11 -4.35 -34.19
C VAL A 407 -8.32 -4.73 -35.05
N TYR A 408 -8.89 -3.74 -35.71
CA TYR A 408 -9.94 -3.95 -36.70
C TYR A 408 -9.34 -3.79 -38.09
N GLY A 409 -9.57 -4.77 -38.93
CA GLY A 409 -9.12 -4.80 -40.31
C GLY A 409 -10.26 -5.14 -41.25
N ASN A 410 -9.96 -5.02 -42.55
CA ASN A 410 -10.84 -5.40 -43.64
C ASN A 410 -10.03 -6.18 -44.71
N GLY A 411 -9.36 -7.26 -44.26
CA GLY A 411 -8.59 -8.12 -45.16
C GLY A 411 -7.15 -7.68 -45.45
N GLN A 412 -6.59 -6.70 -44.70
CA GLN A 412 -5.20 -6.29 -44.89
C GLN A 412 -4.23 -7.40 -44.61
N VAL A 413 -3.26 -7.58 -45.49
CA VAL A 413 -2.13 -8.52 -45.34
C VAL A 413 -0.82 -7.73 -45.30
N ARG A 414 0.17 -8.29 -44.59
CA ARG A 414 1.52 -7.72 -44.56
C ARG A 414 2.27 -8.16 -45.81
N SER A 415 2.75 -7.18 -46.61
CA SER A 415 3.67 -7.41 -47.73
C SER A 415 5.09 -7.71 -47.22
#